data_797666b9b4d6592379822d27849f5eb1
#
_entry.id   797666b9b4d6592379822d27849f5eb1
#
_cell.length_a   1.000
_cell.length_b   1.000
_cell.length_c   1.000
_cell.angle_alpha   90.00
_cell.angle_beta   90.00
_cell.angle_gamma   90.00
#
_symmetry.space_group_name_H-M   'P 1'
#
loop_
_entity.id
_entity.type
_entity.pdbx_description
1 polymer ?
#
loop_
_entity_poly.entity_id
_entity_poly.type
_entity_poly.pdbx_seq_one_letter_code
_entity_poly.pdbx_strand_id
1 'polypeptide(L)'
;MDPESAPTVDRVFWLWSEVLDEKTKSWIHVDAVRRLVGRPQEVEPLRGKAARFSYVVSIQDDELLVDVTSRYTVQWRKSSELRLADSWQKQVIERFNEDAVDQRAVTASATLLTPEDVKKALEDEKKSLETLKLAEGLPTSVEGFRKHHLYCLERHLGQLECLHPRKVVGLFNGQPVFLREHVQPLRSAFKWRRLGRVVKESEREKPAKWQSRGGDPSSKPADDSDDSGDGDGKPGGTGTSLALFGLWQTTEFEPPPMVDGRVPKNQYGNLEVWSPAHVPRGAVHLRLPRIDAIAESLGIDFAPAVVGFEVRNGRTMPKVAGIIVAQSCEAALLDAHAERQQQTIEKAIQHNRKLVLKRWGKLTKRLLLRQRLEDDYGAV
;
A
#
# COMPACT_ATOMS: atom_id res chain seq x y z
N MET A 1 -1.69 5.16 44.59
CA MET A 1 -0.76 4.55 43.63
C MET A 1 -0.69 5.51 42.45
N ASP A 2 0.38 6.30 42.44
CA ASP A 2 0.60 7.27 41.40
C ASP A 2 0.95 6.57 40.09
N PRO A 3 0.47 7.03 38.93
CA PRO A 3 0.85 6.46 37.65
C PRO A 3 2.33 6.81 37.40
N GLU A 4 3.15 5.78 37.38
CA GLU A 4 4.56 5.78 37.07
C GLU A 4 4.83 6.63 35.81
N SER A 5 5.58 7.71 35.98
CA SER A 5 6.06 8.57 34.91
C SER A 5 6.92 7.73 33.97
N ALA A 6 6.44 7.57 32.72
CA ALA A 6 7.26 7.06 31.64
C ALA A 6 8.57 7.84 31.56
N PRO A 7 9.73 7.21 31.36
CA PRO A 7 11.00 7.90 31.27
C PRO A 7 10.93 8.94 30.15
N THR A 8 11.07 10.20 30.49
CA THR A 8 11.25 11.28 29.52
C THR A 8 12.57 11.03 28.80
N VAL A 9 12.50 10.43 27.63
CA VAL A 9 13.62 10.40 26.70
C VAL A 9 13.89 11.86 26.36
N ASP A 10 14.98 12.41 26.85
CA ASP A 10 15.46 13.73 26.44
C ASP A 10 15.61 13.73 24.91
N ARG A 11 14.61 14.27 24.24
CA ARG A 11 14.60 14.43 22.78
C ARG A 11 15.50 15.61 22.45
N VAL A 12 16.80 15.39 22.39
CA VAL A 12 17.75 16.40 21.96
C VAL A 12 17.68 16.50 20.44
N PHE A 13 17.09 17.58 19.97
CA PHE A 13 17.13 17.93 18.55
C PHE A 13 18.50 18.55 18.24
N TRP A 14 19.15 17.99 17.22
CA TRP A 14 20.40 18.55 16.71
C TRP A 14 20.09 19.24 15.39
N LEU A 15 20.49 20.50 15.28
CA LEU A 15 20.31 21.33 14.10
C LEU A 15 21.67 21.83 13.64
N TRP A 16 21.85 21.88 12.35
CA TRP A 16 22.98 22.45 11.65
C TRP A 16 22.54 22.91 10.26
N SER A 17 23.41 23.63 9.55
CA SER A 17 23.16 24.10 8.20
C SER A 17 23.96 23.29 7.18
N GLU A 18 23.45 23.17 5.99
CA GLU A 18 24.17 22.71 4.79
C GLU A 18 24.22 23.85 3.79
N VAL A 19 25.36 24.06 3.15
CA VAL A 19 25.57 25.10 2.13
C VAL A 19 25.94 24.39 0.82
N LEU A 20 25.22 24.71 -0.26
CA LEU A 20 25.52 24.18 -1.57
C LEU A 20 26.73 24.93 -2.16
N ASP A 21 27.80 24.20 -2.44
CA ASP A 21 28.92 24.74 -3.23
C ASP A 21 28.53 24.72 -4.73
N GLU A 22 28.39 25.90 -5.29
CA GLU A 22 28.01 26.06 -6.71
C GLU A 22 29.03 25.47 -7.69
N LYS A 23 30.32 25.40 -7.31
CA LYS A 23 31.39 24.88 -8.18
C LYS A 23 31.40 23.35 -8.21
N THR A 24 31.31 22.71 -7.04
CA THR A 24 31.36 21.25 -6.92
C THR A 24 29.96 20.60 -6.95
N LYS A 25 28.90 21.43 -6.88
CA LYS A 25 27.51 20.95 -6.73
C LYS A 25 27.33 19.98 -5.56
N SER A 26 28.12 20.15 -4.51
CA SER A 26 28.08 19.32 -3.30
C SER A 26 27.63 20.13 -2.08
N TRP A 27 26.91 19.47 -1.19
CA TRP A 27 26.48 20.08 0.07
C TRP A 27 27.60 20.03 1.10
N ILE A 28 27.95 21.18 1.63
CA ILE A 28 28.95 21.35 2.69
C ILE A 28 28.23 21.48 4.03
N HIS A 29 28.53 20.55 4.94
CA HIS A 29 28.05 20.60 6.31
C HIS A 29 28.66 21.76 7.09
N VAL A 30 27.85 22.54 7.79
CA VAL A 30 28.27 23.67 8.65
C VAL A 30 27.55 23.59 9.99
N ASP A 31 28.25 23.20 11.02
CA ASP A 31 27.76 23.21 12.40
C ASP A 31 28.55 24.24 13.23
N ALA A 32 27.97 25.41 13.35
CA ALA A 32 28.59 26.51 14.08
C ALA A 32 28.71 26.24 15.59
N VAL A 33 27.76 25.46 16.15
CA VAL A 33 27.74 25.14 17.58
C VAL A 33 28.89 24.21 17.95
N ARG A 34 29.17 23.21 17.08
CA ARG A 34 30.22 22.21 17.30
C ARG A 34 31.52 22.52 16.57
N ARG A 35 31.56 23.66 15.85
CA ARG A 35 32.70 24.11 15.04
C ARG A 35 33.15 23.08 13.99
N LEU A 36 32.19 22.44 13.32
CA LEU A 36 32.46 21.48 12.27
C LEU A 36 32.07 22.07 10.92
N VAL A 37 32.99 21.99 9.96
CA VAL A 37 32.76 22.41 8.57
C VAL A 37 33.25 21.31 7.65
N GLY A 38 32.41 20.86 6.71
CA GLY A 38 32.76 19.82 5.73
C GLY A 38 33.02 18.43 6.33
N ARG A 39 32.53 18.16 7.56
CA ARG A 39 32.79 16.90 8.29
C ARG A 39 31.48 16.25 8.75
N PRO A 40 30.58 15.86 7.84
CA PRO A 40 29.28 15.30 8.21
C PRO A 40 29.42 13.96 8.98
N GLN A 41 30.46 13.18 8.69
CA GLN A 41 30.69 11.86 9.33
C GLN A 41 31.12 11.96 10.80
N GLU A 42 31.57 13.12 11.27
CA GLU A 42 31.97 13.33 12.66
C GLU A 42 30.76 13.64 13.57
N VAL A 43 29.60 13.99 13.02
CA VAL A 43 28.42 14.41 13.76
C VAL A 43 27.81 13.24 14.56
N GLU A 44 27.64 12.09 13.95
CA GLU A 44 27.07 10.90 14.62
C GLU A 44 27.93 10.42 15.81
N PRO A 45 29.27 10.29 15.69
CA PRO A 45 30.12 9.92 16.80
C PRO A 45 30.05 10.85 18.02
N LEU A 46 29.80 12.14 17.82
CA LEU A 46 29.68 13.10 18.91
C LEU A 46 28.47 12.89 19.81
N ARG A 47 27.46 12.16 19.34
CA ARG A 47 26.28 11.78 20.15
C ARG A 47 26.58 10.68 21.18
N GLY A 48 27.73 10.05 21.10
CA GLY A 48 28.15 8.95 21.97
C GLY A 48 28.18 7.61 21.25
N LYS A 49 28.90 6.64 21.82
CA LYS A 49 29.20 5.36 21.17
C LYS A 49 27.98 4.50 20.78
N ALA A 50 26.86 4.67 21.45
CA ALA A 50 25.65 3.88 21.23
C ALA A 50 24.58 4.64 20.44
N ALA A 51 24.69 5.95 20.28
CA ALA A 51 23.69 6.76 19.60
C ALA A 51 23.87 6.68 18.09
N ARG A 52 22.79 6.37 17.37
CA ARG A 52 22.72 6.33 15.92
C ARG A 52 21.63 7.27 15.43
N PHE A 53 21.81 7.81 14.23
CA PHE A 53 20.74 8.54 13.56
C PHE A 53 19.78 7.56 12.92
N SER A 54 18.50 7.63 13.28
CA SER A 54 17.44 6.95 12.53
C SER A 54 17.08 7.76 11.29
N TYR A 55 16.92 9.08 11.48
CA TYR A 55 16.60 10.02 10.40
C TYR A 55 17.39 11.32 10.59
N VAL A 56 17.94 11.80 9.49
CA VAL A 56 18.43 13.17 9.30
C VAL A 56 17.71 13.71 8.09
N VAL A 57 16.88 14.72 8.30
CA VAL A 57 16.07 15.33 7.25
C VAL A 57 16.58 16.74 7.00
N SER A 58 16.93 17.02 5.76
CA SER A 58 17.25 18.36 5.28
C SER A 58 15.95 19.07 4.88
N ILE A 59 15.83 20.32 5.30
CA ILE A 59 14.77 21.24 4.85
C ILE A 59 15.49 22.26 3.98
N GLN A 60 15.22 22.23 2.69
CA GLN A 60 15.81 23.19 1.76
C GLN A 60 15.10 24.54 1.85
N ASP A 61 15.76 25.62 1.37
CA ASP A 61 15.15 26.96 1.32
C ASP A 61 13.82 26.98 0.57
N ASP A 62 13.66 26.00 -0.27
CA ASP A 62 12.47 25.73 -1.06
C ASP A 62 11.39 24.92 -0.32
N GLU A 63 11.47 24.77 1.01
CA GLU A 63 10.58 23.95 1.84
C GLU A 63 10.53 22.45 1.45
N LEU A 64 11.45 22.01 0.59
CA LEU A 64 11.55 20.62 0.19
C LEU A 64 12.26 19.80 1.26
N LEU A 65 11.75 18.59 1.51
CA LEU A 65 12.32 17.65 2.46
C LEU A 65 13.18 16.62 1.73
N VAL A 66 14.40 16.42 2.19
CA VAL A 66 15.29 15.38 1.69
C VAL A 66 15.84 14.55 2.85
N ASP A 67 15.78 13.23 2.74
CA ASP A 67 16.38 12.32 3.70
C ASP A 67 17.89 12.19 3.43
N VAL A 68 18.68 12.95 4.17
CA VAL A 68 20.15 13.01 4.05
C VAL A 68 20.88 12.12 5.07
N THR A 69 20.19 11.20 5.71
CA THR A 69 20.76 10.32 6.76
C THR A 69 22.03 9.62 6.30
N SER A 70 22.12 9.16 5.05
CA SER A 70 23.30 8.46 4.52
C SER A 70 24.57 9.33 4.47
N ARG A 71 24.42 10.67 4.47
CA ARG A 71 25.54 11.62 4.52
C ARG A 71 26.15 11.72 5.91
N TYR A 72 25.32 11.54 6.96
CA TYR A 72 25.70 11.76 8.35
C TYR A 72 25.96 10.49 9.15
N THR A 73 25.55 9.35 8.67
CA THR A 73 25.76 8.09 9.39
C THR A 73 27.07 7.43 8.98
N VAL A 74 27.79 6.92 9.98
CA VAL A 74 29.04 6.16 9.76
C VAL A 74 28.75 4.76 9.23
N GLN A 75 27.61 4.18 9.61
CA GLN A 75 27.20 2.83 9.20
C GLN A 75 25.72 2.83 8.86
N TRP A 76 25.42 2.97 7.58
CA TRP A 76 24.04 3.00 7.07
C TRP A 76 23.22 1.80 7.51
N ARG A 77 23.82 0.61 7.50
CA ARG A 77 23.15 -0.61 7.93
C ARG A 77 22.54 -0.51 9.33
N LYS A 78 23.30 0.01 10.30
CA LYS A 78 22.82 0.14 11.68
C LYS A 78 21.74 1.21 11.81
N SER A 79 21.83 2.25 11.02
CA SER A 79 20.80 3.28 10.96
C SER A 79 19.52 2.76 10.30
N SER A 80 19.63 1.95 9.25
CA SER A 80 18.48 1.36 8.57
C SER A 80 17.66 0.40 9.44
N GLU A 81 18.29 -0.29 10.39
CA GLU A 81 17.59 -1.16 11.37
C GLU A 81 16.69 -0.37 12.33
N LEU A 82 16.96 0.90 12.54
CA LEU A 82 16.17 1.81 13.41
C LEU A 82 15.03 2.51 12.67
N ARG A 83 14.91 2.32 11.35
CA ARG A 83 13.98 3.06 10.49
C ARG A 83 12.69 2.28 10.28
N LEU A 84 11.63 3.02 10.02
CA LEU A 84 10.38 2.46 9.50
C LEU A 84 10.57 1.94 8.07
N ALA A 85 9.59 1.21 7.57
CA ALA A 85 9.63 0.69 6.20
C ALA A 85 9.89 1.83 5.19
N ASP A 86 10.83 1.60 4.27
CA ASP A 86 11.23 2.59 3.25
C ASP A 86 10.04 3.08 2.41
N SER A 87 9.05 2.22 2.16
CA SER A 87 7.84 2.58 1.43
C SER A 87 7.04 3.67 2.14
N TRP A 88 6.88 3.59 3.45
CA TRP A 88 6.16 4.59 4.23
C TRP A 88 6.87 5.94 4.21
N GLN A 89 8.17 5.93 4.44
CA GLN A 89 8.96 7.16 4.45
C GLN A 89 8.97 7.86 3.09
N LYS A 90 9.16 7.09 2.02
CA LYS A 90 9.11 7.63 0.66
C LYS A 90 7.76 8.29 0.38
N GLN A 91 6.66 7.63 0.71
CA GLN A 91 5.33 8.20 0.53
C GLN A 91 5.13 9.51 1.30
N VAL A 92 5.62 9.61 2.53
CA VAL A 92 5.48 10.83 3.33
C VAL A 92 6.29 11.99 2.73
N ILE A 93 7.56 11.74 2.38
CA ILE A 93 8.44 12.78 1.82
C ILE A 93 7.97 13.19 0.41
N GLU A 94 7.60 12.22 -0.43
CA GLU A 94 7.13 12.48 -1.80
C GLU A 94 5.86 13.32 -1.78
N ARG A 95 4.89 12.94 -0.95
CA ARG A 95 3.64 13.71 -0.81
C ARG A 95 3.87 15.14 -0.32
N PHE A 96 4.74 15.31 0.70
CA PHE A 96 5.07 16.65 1.20
C PHE A 96 5.72 17.51 0.10
N ASN A 97 6.64 16.93 -0.66
CA ASN A 97 7.33 17.65 -1.73
C ASN A 97 6.41 17.94 -2.93
N GLU A 98 5.46 17.05 -3.25
CA GLU A 98 4.43 17.30 -4.26
C GLU A 98 3.54 18.47 -3.86
N ASP A 99 3.05 18.48 -2.61
CA ASP A 99 2.23 19.58 -2.08
C ASP A 99 3.01 20.92 -2.10
N ALA A 100 4.31 20.92 -1.78
CA ALA A 100 5.17 22.10 -1.80
C ALA A 100 5.42 22.62 -3.23
N VAL A 101 5.61 21.74 -4.20
CA VAL A 101 5.79 22.10 -5.63
C VAL A 101 4.49 22.66 -6.21
N ASP A 102 3.35 22.08 -5.87
CA ASP A 102 2.04 22.54 -6.38
C ASP A 102 1.67 23.91 -5.82
N GLN A 103 1.93 24.18 -4.53
CA GLN A 103 1.70 25.49 -3.92
C GLN A 103 2.55 26.59 -4.59
N ARG A 104 3.76 26.29 -5.05
CA ARG A 104 4.62 27.21 -5.77
C ARG A 104 4.18 27.50 -7.18
N ALA A 105 3.65 26.51 -7.88
CA ALA A 105 3.07 26.72 -9.20
C ALA A 105 1.99 27.79 -9.17
N VAL A 106 1.32 27.94 -8.01
CA VAL A 106 0.28 28.98 -7.78
C VAL A 106 0.87 30.34 -7.36
N THR A 107 2.04 30.34 -6.66
CA THR A 107 2.65 31.56 -6.12
C THR A 107 3.83 32.11 -6.94
N ALA A 108 4.15 31.52 -8.09
CA ALA A 108 5.32 31.80 -8.93
C ALA A 108 5.38 33.26 -9.40
N SER A 109 5.91 34.13 -8.54
CA SER A 109 6.25 35.52 -8.94
C SER A 109 7.71 35.90 -8.67
N ALA A 110 8.52 35.09 -8.03
CA ALA A 110 9.85 35.55 -7.58
C ALA A 110 11.01 34.55 -7.57
N THR A 111 10.88 33.30 -8.01
CA THR A 111 11.97 32.32 -7.92
C THR A 111 12.59 32.01 -9.27
N LEU A 112 13.93 32.12 -9.35
CA LEU A 112 14.76 31.94 -10.56
C LEU A 112 14.83 30.47 -11.06
N LEU A 113 14.27 29.50 -10.35
CA LEU A 113 14.34 28.08 -10.70
C LEU A 113 12.98 27.58 -11.20
N THR A 114 13.00 26.87 -12.32
CA THR A 114 11.80 26.22 -12.85
C THR A 114 11.47 24.96 -12.05
N PRO A 115 10.20 24.51 -12.02
CA PRO A 115 9.82 23.24 -11.35
C PRO A 115 10.60 22.02 -11.87
N GLU A 116 11.04 22.06 -13.13
CA GLU A 116 11.86 21.00 -13.75
C GLU A 116 13.29 21.01 -13.21
N ASP A 117 13.89 22.21 -13.02
CA ASP A 117 15.23 22.34 -12.43
C ASP A 117 15.25 21.83 -10.99
N VAL A 118 14.21 22.12 -10.21
CA VAL A 118 14.05 21.63 -8.84
C VAL A 118 13.95 20.10 -8.80
N LYS A 119 13.14 19.49 -9.66
CA LYS A 119 13.03 18.03 -9.76
C LYS A 119 14.36 17.39 -10.13
N LYS A 120 15.08 17.97 -11.10
CA LYS A 120 16.39 17.48 -11.51
C LYS A 120 17.41 17.56 -10.38
N ALA A 121 17.45 18.67 -9.64
CA ALA A 121 18.33 18.82 -8.48
C ALA A 121 18.05 17.79 -7.39
N LEU A 122 16.77 17.52 -7.11
CA LEU A 122 16.37 16.46 -6.17
C LEU A 122 16.78 15.06 -6.62
N GLU A 123 16.66 14.77 -7.92
CA GLU A 123 17.09 13.48 -8.47
C GLU A 123 18.61 13.30 -8.41
N ASP A 124 19.36 14.36 -8.71
CA ASP A 124 20.83 14.33 -8.64
C ASP A 124 21.30 14.18 -7.18
N GLU A 125 20.64 14.82 -6.23
CA GLU A 125 20.91 14.63 -4.81
C GLU A 125 20.56 13.21 -4.35
N LYS A 126 19.40 12.67 -4.74
CA LYS A 126 19.04 11.27 -4.47
C LYS A 126 20.10 10.30 -4.97
N LYS A 127 20.59 10.48 -6.20
CA LYS A 127 21.68 9.66 -6.77
C LYS A 127 22.96 9.75 -5.94
N SER A 128 23.35 10.97 -5.52
CA SER A 128 24.55 11.16 -4.68
C SER A 128 24.42 10.44 -3.33
N LEU A 129 23.25 10.51 -2.70
CA LEU A 129 22.98 9.83 -1.43
C LEU A 129 22.95 8.29 -1.58
N GLU A 130 22.48 7.79 -2.72
CA GLU A 130 22.55 6.36 -3.04
C GLU A 130 23.99 5.88 -3.23
N THR A 131 24.84 6.68 -3.89
CA THR A 131 26.26 6.33 -4.03
C THR A 131 26.97 6.24 -2.67
N LEU A 132 26.60 7.10 -1.71
CA LEU A 132 27.13 7.02 -0.34
C LEU A 132 26.69 5.74 0.37
N LYS A 133 25.46 5.29 0.16
CA LYS A 133 24.97 3.99 0.69
C LYS A 133 25.74 2.82 0.07
N LEU A 134 26.04 2.91 -1.23
CA LEU A 134 26.79 1.88 -1.98
C LEU A 134 28.29 1.84 -1.58
N ALA A 135 28.83 2.94 -1.08
CA ALA A 135 30.23 3.01 -0.60
C ALA A 135 30.46 2.19 0.69
N GLU A 136 29.39 1.75 1.37
CA GLU A 136 29.53 0.86 2.51
C GLU A 136 30.04 -0.52 2.05
N GLY A 137 31.18 -0.94 2.61
CA GLY A 137 31.82 -2.19 2.25
C GLY A 137 30.99 -3.44 2.62
N LEU A 138 31.46 -4.61 2.15
CA LEU A 138 30.82 -5.89 2.47
C LEU A 138 30.78 -6.12 3.98
N PRO A 139 29.69 -6.71 4.51
CA PRO A 139 29.61 -7.11 5.91
C PRO A 139 30.73 -8.06 6.31
N THR A 140 31.25 -7.91 7.52
CA THR A 140 32.35 -8.73 8.05
C THR A 140 31.88 -10.05 8.65
N SER A 141 30.58 -10.27 8.80
CA SER A 141 30.01 -11.48 9.39
C SER A 141 28.86 -12.02 8.55
N VAL A 142 28.65 -13.36 8.57
CA VAL A 142 27.54 -14.02 7.86
C VAL A 142 26.19 -13.47 8.31
N GLU A 143 25.98 -13.27 9.61
CA GLU A 143 24.74 -12.71 10.14
C GLU A 143 24.54 -11.27 9.65
N GLY A 144 25.65 -10.56 9.38
CA GLY A 144 25.64 -9.24 8.79
C GLY A 144 24.89 -9.14 7.46
N PHE A 145 24.88 -10.18 6.65
CA PHE A 145 24.18 -10.23 5.37
C PHE A 145 22.67 -10.47 5.49
N ARG A 146 22.19 -11.01 6.62
CA ARG A 146 20.78 -11.41 6.77
C ARG A 146 19.80 -10.27 6.53
N LYS A 147 20.11 -9.10 7.08
CA LYS A 147 19.28 -7.87 6.94
C LYS A 147 20.02 -6.73 6.24
N HIS A 148 21.09 -7.06 5.50
CA HIS A 148 21.83 -6.01 4.81
C HIS A 148 20.98 -5.43 3.68
N HIS A 149 20.99 -4.11 3.54
CA HIS A 149 20.16 -3.39 2.55
C HIS A 149 20.64 -3.62 1.11
N LEU A 150 21.95 -3.79 0.89
CA LEU A 150 22.54 -3.96 -0.46
C LEU A 150 22.86 -5.40 -0.81
N TYR A 151 23.37 -6.18 0.14
CA TYR A 151 23.95 -7.50 -0.13
C TYR A 151 23.19 -8.61 0.57
N CYS A 152 23.13 -9.76 -0.06
CA CYS A 152 22.57 -10.97 0.52
C CYS A 152 23.39 -12.22 0.13
N LEU A 153 23.29 -13.24 0.97
CA LEU A 153 23.76 -14.58 0.66
C LEU A 153 22.57 -15.47 0.33
N GLU A 154 22.74 -16.41 -0.59
CA GLU A 154 21.68 -17.33 -1.02
C GLU A 154 21.02 -18.09 0.15
N ARG A 155 21.81 -18.44 1.18
CA ARG A 155 21.32 -19.11 2.40
C ARG A 155 20.34 -18.29 3.24
N HIS A 156 20.26 -16.98 3.05
CA HIS A 156 19.37 -16.08 3.78
C HIS A 156 18.07 -15.80 3.05
N LEU A 157 17.90 -16.37 1.85
CA LEU A 157 16.67 -16.24 1.08
C LEU A 157 15.54 -17.04 1.74
N GLY A 158 14.36 -16.44 1.75
CA GLY A 158 13.14 -17.10 2.18
C GLY A 158 12.71 -18.24 1.24
N GLN A 159 11.77 -19.05 1.69
CA GLN A 159 11.22 -20.14 0.87
C GLN A 159 10.53 -19.61 -0.41
N LEU A 160 9.93 -18.44 -0.32
CA LEU A 160 9.21 -17.78 -1.43
C LEU A 160 10.04 -16.70 -2.11
N GLU A 161 11.36 -16.80 -2.04
CA GLU A 161 12.29 -15.86 -2.65
C GLU A 161 13.30 -16.60 -3.53
N CYS A 162 13.77 -15.92 -4.57
CA CYS A 162 14.86 -16.37 -5.41
C CYS A 162 15.68 -15.19 -5.92
N LEU A 163 16.84 -15.48 -6.49
CA LEU A 163 17.73 -14.51 -7.13
C LEU A 163 17.47 -14.45 -8.63
N HIS A 164 17.05 -13.27 -9.11
CA HIS A 164 16.96 -13.04 -10.55
C HIS A 164 17.21 -11.56 -10.88
N PRO A 165 18.21 -11.22 -11.75
CA PRO A 165 19.24 -12.12 -12.34
C PRO A 165 20.23 -12.65 -11.30
N ARG A 166 20.75 -13.85 -11.51
CA ARG A 166 21.74 -14.47 -10.60
C ARG A 166 23.14 -13.95 -10.90
N LYS A 167 23.40 -12.69 -10.55
CA LYS A 167 24.67 -12.00 -10.80
C LYS A 167 25.47 -11.92 -9.51
N VAL A 168 26.63 -12.55 -9.48
CA VAL A 168 27.56 -12.54 -8.33
C VAL A 168 28.31 -11.21 -8.33
N VAL A 169 28.32 -10.53 -7.17
CA VAL A 169 29.03 -9.25 -6.97
C VAL A 169 30.37 -9.45 -6.26
N GLY A 170 30.49 -10.48 -5.45
CA GLY A 170 31.71 -10.78 -4.71
C GLY A 170 31.65 -12.14 -4.03
N LEU A 171 32.69 -12.47 -3.28
CA LEU A 171 32.77 -13.67 -2.49
C LEU A 171 33.01 -13.32 -1.02
N PHE A 172 32.29 -13.99 -0.13
CA PHE A 172 32.50 -13.91 1.32
C PHE A 172 32.64 -15.33 1.90
N ASN A 173 33.81 -15.64 2.47
CA ASN A 173 34.12 -16.97 2.98
C ASN A 173 33.80 -18.10 1.96
N GLY A 174 34.13 -17.90 0.68
CA GLY A 174 33.88 -18.87 -0.37
C GLY A 174 32.39 -18.92 -0.85
N GLN A 175 31.48 -18.15 -0.26
CA GLN A 175 30.09 -18.08 -0.66
C GLN A 175 29.86 -16.88 -1.58
N PRO A 176 29.08 -17.04 -2.68
CA PRO A 176 28.78 -15.94 -3.57
C PRO A 176 27.85 -14.92 -2.90
N VAL A 177 28.19 -13.65 -3.06
CA VAL A 177 27.41 -12.51 -2.58
C VAL A 177 26.61 -11.94 -3.75
N PHE A 178 25.36 -11.64 -3.50
CA PHE A 178 24.43 -11.09 -4.47
C PHE A 178 23.87 -9.74 -3.99
N LEU A 179 23.41 -8.91 -4.92
CA LEU A 179 22.68 -7.71 -4.57
C LEU A 179 21.27 -8.08 -4.10
N ARG A 180 20.80 -7.40 -3.06
CA ARG A 180 19.47 -7.64 -2.52
C ARG A 180 18.34 -7.19 -3.48
N GLU A 181 18.61 -6.24 -4.37
CA GLU A 181 17.70 -5.86 -5.45
C GLU A 181 17.37 -7.01 -6.42
N HIS A 182 18.27 -8.00 -6.52
CA HIS A 182 18.06 -9.19 -7.32
C HIS A 182 17.19 -10.26 -6.61
N VAL A 183 16.86 -10.05 -5.34
CA VAL A 183 15.94 -10.93 -4.62
C VAL A 183 14.52 -10.64 -5.06
N GLN A 184 13.91 -11.60 -5.73
CA GLN A 184 12.56 -11.49 -6.26
C GLN A 184 11.61 -12.41 -5.51
N PRO A 185 10.40 -11.95 -5.15
CA PRO A 185 9.40 -12.80 -4.55
C PRO A 185 8.84 -13.80 -5.58
N LEU A 186 8.68 -15.03 -5.13
CA LEU A 186 8.04 -16.10 -5.90
C LEU A 186 6.59 -16.25 -5.45
N ARG A 187 5.69 -16.46 -6.41
CA ARG A 187 4.27 -16.68 -6.14
C ARG A 187 3.70 -17.75 -7.04
N SER A 188 2.62 -18.40 -6.62
CA SER A 188 1.87 -19.33 -7.48
C SER A 188 1.22 -18.58 -8.66
N ALA A 189 0.89 -19.31 -9.72
CA ALA A 189 0.21 -18.74 -10.89
C ALA A 189 -1.10 -18.04 -10.47
N PHE A 190 -1.83 -18.63 -9.53
CA PHE A 190 -3.05 -18.06 -8.99
C PHE A 190 -2.81 -16.73 -8.24
N LYS A 191 -1.79 -16.66 -7.37
CA LYS A 191 -1.43 -15.42 -6.69
C LYS A 191 -0.99 -14.32 -7.67
N TRP A 192 -0.31 -14.68 -8.77
CA TRP A 192 0.03 -13.73 -9.83
C TRP A 192 -1.23 -13.25 -10.57
N ARG A 193 -2.17 -14.16 -10.88
CA ARG A 193 -3.44 -13.78 -11.51
C ARG A 193 -4.23 -12.78 -10.66
N ARG A 194 -4.33 -12.99 -9.36
CA ARG A 194 -4.96 -12.02 -8.43
C ARG A 194 -4.32 -10.63 -8.47
N LEU A 195 -3.04 -10.54 -8.77
CA LEU A 195 -2.29 -9.27 -8.93
C LEU A 195 -2.42 -8.68 -10.34
N GLY A 196 -3.21 -9.27 -11.21
CA GLY A 196 -3.36 -8.83 -12.60
C GLY A 196 -2.18 -9.23 -13.49
N ARG A 197 -1.56 -10.38 -13.21
CA ARG A 197 -0.47 -10.91 -14.02
C ARG A 197 -0.71 -12.39 -14.35
N VAL A 198 -0.26 -12.83 -15.52
CA VAL A 198 -0.37 -14.22 -15.99
C VAL A 198 1.02 -14.78 -16.27
N VAL A 199 1.23 -16.03 -15.90
CA VAL A 199 2.47 -16.74 -16.24
C VAL A 199 2.50 -16.97 -17.75
N LYS A 200 3.63 -16.65 -18.38
CA LYS A 200 3.86 -16.88 -19.82
C LYS A 200 3.71 -18.35 -20.14
N GLU A 201 3.08 -18.70 -21.23
CA GLU A 201 2.90 -20.10 -21.64
C GLU A 201 4.24 -20.84 -21.79
N SER A 202 5.26 -20.16 -22.34
CA SER A 202 6.61 -20.71 -22.48
C SER A 202 7.29 -21.06 -21.15
N GLU A 203 6.87 -20.43 -20.05
CA GLU A 203 7.43 -20.58 -18.72
C GLU A 203 6.56 -21.43 -17.78
N ARG A 204 5.35 -21.80 -18.22
CA ARG A 204 4.38 -22.53 -17.39
C ARG A 204 4.91 -23.89 -16.91
N GLU A 205 5.71 -24.54 -17.74
CA GLU A 205 6.34 -25.83 -17.41
C GLU A 205 7.69 -25.71 -16.68
N LYS A 206 8.21 -24.47 -16.55
CA LYS A 206 9.53 -24.19 -15.99
C LYS A 206 9.41 -23.24 -14.78
N PRO A 207 8.80 -23.67 -13.67
CA PRO A 207 8.69 -22.83 -12.49
C PRO A 207 10.08 -22.51 -11.93
N ALA A 208 10.25 -21.31 -11.40
CA ALA A 208 11.49 -20.90 -10.78
C ALA A 208 11.85 -21.75 -9.54
N LYS A 209 10.82 -22.27 -8.84
CA LYS A 209 11.00 -23.14 -7.67
C LYS A 209 9.75 -24.01 -7.46
N TRP A 210 9.96 -25.20 -6.93
CA TRP A 210 8.89 -26.08 -6.44
C TRP A 210 8.83 -26.00 -4.91
N GLN A 211 7.65 -25.78 -4.36
CA GLN A 211 7.41 -25.85 -2.92
C GLN A 211 6.67 -27.14 -2.60
N SER A 212 7.29 -28.02 -1.80
CA SER A 212 6.60 -29.19 -1.26
C SER A 212 5.55 -28.75 -0.25
N ARG A 213 4.30 -29.13 -0.41
CA ARG A 213 3.30 -29.05 0.66
C ARG A 213 3.68 -30.09 1.70
N GLY A 214 4.33 -29.66 2.79
CA GLY A 214 4.57 -30.50 3.96
C GLY A 214 3.22 -30.96 4.51
N GLY A 215 2.94 -32.25 4.41
CA GLY A 215 1.72 -32.84 4.96
C GLY A 215 1.86 -33.01 6.47
N ASP A 216 1.48 -32.00 7.25
CA ASP A 216 1.03 -32.19 8.62
C ASP A 216 -0.49 -31.98 8.62
N PRO A 217 -1.28 -33.05 8.75
CA PRO A 217 -2.74 -32.94 8.73
C PRO A 217 -3.35 -32.22 9.93
N SER A 218 -2.54 -31.83 10.93
CA SER A 218 -2.98 -31.13 12.13
C SER A 218 -2.69 -29.63 12.15
N SER A 219 -1.93 -29.10 11.22
CA SER A 219 -1.73 -27.66 11.09
C SER A 219 -2.91 -27.04 10.33
N LYS A 220 -3.76 -26.31 11.05
CA LYS A 220 -4.74 -25.40 10.43
C LYS A 220 -4.02 -24.51 9.43
N PRO A 221 -4.49 -24.41 8.17
CA PRO A 221 -3.91 -23.49 7.22
C PRO A 221 -4.04 -22.08 7.78
N ALA A 222 -2.91 -21.41 8.01
CA ALA A 222 -2.90 -19.99 8.23
C ALA A 222 -3.49 -19.36 6.96
N ASP A 223 -4.56 -18.62 7.09
CA ASP A 223 -5.26 -17.63 6.26
C ASP A 223 -5.01 -17.58 4.72
N ASP A 224 -4.33 -18.58 4.16
CA ASP A 224 -3.96 -18.73 2.74
C ASP A 224 -4.80 -19.82 2.04
N SER A 225 -5.95 -20.23 2.62
CA SER A 225 -6.79 -21.34 2.12
C SER A 225 -7.67 -21.00 0.91
N ASP A 226 -7.34 -19.94 0.19
CA ASP A 226 -8.05 -19.51 -1.02
C ASP A 226 -7.47 -20.14 -2.33
N ASP A 227 -6.62 -21.18 -2.20
CA ASP A 227 -5.97 -21.87 -3.32
C ASP A 227 -6.80 -23.04 -3.88
N SER A 228 -8.10 -23.09 -3.62
CA SER A 228 -8.98 -24.16 -4.12
C SER A 228 -9.85 -23.74 -5.30
N GLY A 229 -9.26 -23.07 -6.31
CA GLY A 229 -10.04 -22.65 -7.48
C GLY A 229 -9.16 -22.44 -8.71
N ASP A 230 -8.86 -23.43 -9.38
CA ASP A 230 -8.97 -23.69 -10.83
C ASP A 230 -8.07 -24.89 -11.19
N GLY A 231 -8.71 -26.02 -11.26
CA GLY A 231 -8.06 -27.26 -11.66
C GLY A 231 -7.95 -27.36 -13.16
N ASP A 232 -6.88 -26.84 -13.74
CA ASP A 232 -6.33 -27.35 -15.01
C ASP A 232 -5.03 -28.11 -14.74
N GLY A 233 -5.03 -28.93 -13.73
CA GLY A 233 -3.96 -29.87 -13.40
C GLY A 233 -4.51 -31.26 -13.17
N LYS A 234 -4.28 -32.17 -14.12
CA LYS A 234 -4.59 -33.61 -14.04
C LYS A 234 -4.36 -34.15 -12.62
N PRO A 235 -5.35 -34.91 -12.06
CA PRO A 235 -5.13 -35.61 -10.82
C PRO A 235 -4.28 -36.87 -11.08
N GLY A 236 -3.00 -36.77 -10.75
CA GLY A 236 -2.10 -37.91 -10.91
C GLY A 236 -0.76 -37.68 -10.27
N GLY A 237 -0.67 -37.84 -8.94
CA GLY A 237 0.62 -37.81 -8.25
C GLY A 237 0.47 -37.50 -6.76
N THR A 238 0.70 -38.47 -5.93
CA THR A 238 0.86 -38.40 -4.49
C THR A 238 2.05 -37.50 -4.12
N GLY A 239 1.78 -36.21 -3.90
CA GLY A 239 2.78 -35.20 -3.52
C GLY A 239 2.53 -33.90 -4.26
N THR A 240 1.58 -33.09 -3.79
CA THR A 240 1.24 -31.80 -4.41
C THR A 240 2.35 -30.79 -4.14
N SER A 241 3.35 -30.74 -5.01
CA SER A 241 4.32 -29.66 -5.06
C SER A 241 3.69 -28.46 -5.77
N LEU A 242 3.74 -27.28 -5.13
CA LEU A 242 3.25 -26.04 -5.69
C LEU A 242 4.32 -25.39 -6.57
N ALA A 243 3.98 -25.09 -7.81
CA ALA A 243 4.85 -24.37 -8.73
C ALA A 243 4.88 -22.88 -8.39
N LEU A 244 6.07 -22.31 -8.21
CA LEU A 244 6.29 -20.92 -7.92
C LEU A 244 7.00 -20.22 -9.08
N PHE A 245 6.49 -19.06 -9.45
CA PHE A 245 6.98 -18.26 -10.58
C PHE A 245 7.44 -16.88 -10.10
N GLY A 246 8.47 -16.35 -10.74
CA GLY A 246 8.96 -15.00 -10.51
C GLY A 246 8.28 -13.97 -11.44
N LEU A 247 8.48 -12.69 -11.12
CA LEU A 247 7.91 -11.57 -11.89
C LEU A 247 8.29 -11.62 -13.38
N TRP A 248 9.53 -11.99 -13.70
CA TRP A 248 10.05 -12.07 -15.09
C TRP A 248 9.38 -13.15 -15.95
N GLN A 249 8.76 -14.15 -15.30
CA GLN A 249 8.02 -15.22 -15.94
C GLN A 249 6.55 -14.86 -16.19
N THR A 250 6.16 -13.62 -15.85
CA THR A 250 4.77 -13.18 -15.96
C THR A 250 4.62 -12.02 -16.93
N THR A 251 3.45 -11.91 -17.52
CA THR A 251 2.99 -10.77 -18.33
C THR A 251 1.78 -10.13 -17.65
N GLU A 252 1.43 -8.93 -18.04
CA GLU A 252 0.19 -8.29 -17.59
C GLU A 252 -1.03 -9.09 -18.07
N PHE A 253 -2.02 -9.17 -17.22
CA PHE A 253 -3.28 -9.81 -17.54
C PHE A 253 -4.09 -8.88 -18.45
N GLU A 254 -4.50 -9.36 -19.60
CA GLU A 254 -5.41 -8.67 -20.48
C GLU A 254 -6.82 -9.24 -20.28
N PRO A 255 -7.75 -8.46 -19.69
CA PRO A 255 -9.12 -8.91 -19.53
C PRO A 255 -9.81 -9.04 -20.90
N PRO A 256 -10.77 -9.94 -21.04
CA PRO A 256 -11.51 -10.09 -22.29
C PRO A 256 -12.18 -8.75 -22.65
N PRO A 257 -12.14 -8.34 -23.93
CA PRO A 257 -12.71 -7.07 -24.36
C PRO A 257 -14.23 -7.06 -24.23
N MET A 258 -14.81 -5.89 -24.12
CA MET A 258 -16.25 -5.71 -24.25
C MET A 258 -16.67 -5.97 -25.70
N VAL A 259 -17.80 -6.64 -25.89
CA VAL A 259 -18.39 -6.92 -27.20
C VAL A 259 -19.76 -6.23 -27.25
N ASP A 260 -19.97 -5.36 -28.24
CA ASP A 260 -21.24 -4.65 -28.46
C ASP A 260 -21.79 -3.93 -27.20
N GLY A 261 -20.89 -3.35 -26.41
CA GLY A 261 -21.26 -2.66 -25.16
C GLY A 261 -21.68 -3.60 -24.01
N ARG A 262 -21.58 -4.92 -24.21
CA ARG A 262 -21.88 -5.91 -23.18
C ARG A 262 -20.63 -6.29 -22.40
N VAL A 263 -20.83 -6.46 -21.09
CA VAL A 263 -19.75 -6.86 -20.18
C VAL A 263 -19.51 -8.36 -20.32
N PRO A 264 -18.26 -8.82 -20.52
CA PRO A 264 -17.95 -10.25 -20.56
C PRO A 264 -18.30 -10.90 -19.22
N LYS A 265 -18.98 -12.05 -19.28
CA LYS A 265 -19.42 -12.80 -18.09
C LYS A 265 -18.83 -14.20 -18.15
N ASN A 266 -18.42 -14.73 -17.00
CA ASN A 266 -18.02 -16.13 -16.91
C ASN A 266 -19.26 -17.06 -16.96
N GLN A 267 -19.06 -18.39 -16.90
CA GLN A 267 -20.11 -19.39 -16.89
C GLN A 267 -21.14 -19.23 -15.75
N TYR A 268 -20.80 -18.46 -14.70
CA TYR A 268 -21.68 -18.17 -13.57
C TYR A 268 -22.38 -16.81 -13.71
N GLY A 269 -22.22 -16.12 -14.83
CA GLY A 269 -22.82 -14.82 -15.08
C GLY A 269 -22.17 -13.65 -14.34
N ASN A 270 -20.98 -13.82 -13.74
CA ASN A 270 -20.24 -12.80 -13.02
C ASN A 270 -18.87 -12.55 -13.68
N LEU A 271 -18.13 -11.55 -13.16
CA LEU A 271 -16.75 -11.27 -13.55
C LEU A 271 -15.87 -11.22 -12.31
N GLU A 272 -14.74 -11.93 -12.36
CA GLU A 272 -13.75 -11.92 -11.29
C GLU A 272 -12.85 -10.69 -11.41
N VAL A 273 -12.85 -9.84 -10.37
CA VAL A 273 -12.12 -8.57 -10.33
C VAL A 273 -11.34 -8.47 -9.04
N TRP A 274 -10.22 -9.14 -8.97
CA TRP A 274 -9.34 -9.10 -7.79
C TRP A 274 -8.43 -7.86 -7.74
N SER A 275 -8.17 -7.27 -8.90
CA SER A 275 -7.40 -6.02 -9.02
C SER A 275 -7.99 -5.15 -10.14
N PRO A 276 -7.65 -3.85 -10.20
CA PRO A 276 -8.09 -2.96 -11.28
C PRO A 276 -7.74 -3.48 -12.69
N ALA A 277 -6.67 -4.25 -12.82
CA ALA A 277 -6.24 -4.85 -14.10
C ALA A 277 -7.24 -5.87 -14.68
N HIS A 278 -8.20 -6.36 -13.87
CA HIS A 278 -9.22 -7.31 -14.34
C HIS A 278 -10.45 -6.64 -14.95
N VAL A 279 -10.53 -5.31 -14.84
CA VAL A 279 -11.65 -4.55 -15.43
C VAL A 279 -11.42 -4.44 -16.93
N PRO A 280 -12.38 -4.86 -17.77
CA PRO A 280 -12.28 -4.76 -19.22
C PRO A 280 -12.08 -3.30 -19.67
N ARG A 281 -11.35 -3.09 -20.75
CA ARG A 281 -11.21 -1.76 -21.34
C ARG A 281 -12.58 -1.23 -21.79
N GLY A 282 -12.90 0.01 -21.38
CA GLY A 282 -14.21 0.62 -21.64
C GLY A 282 -15.31 0.23 -20.65
N ALA A 283 -14.98 -0.53 -19.60
CA ALA A 283 -15.87 -0.81 -18.47
C ALA A 283 -15.42 -0.11 -17.21
N VAL A 284 -16.34 0.12 -16.27
CA VAL A 284 -16.09 0.74 -14.96
C VAL A 284 -16.63 -0.16 -13.85
N HIS A 285 -15.89 -0.27 -12.77
CA HIS A 285 -16.31 -1.01 -11.58
C HIS A 285 -16.97 -0.06 -10.56
N LEU A 286 -18.29 -0.17 -10.39
CA LEU A 286 -19.06 0.63 -9.46
C LEU A 286 -19.33 -0.15 -8.17
N ARG A 287 -18.80 0.34 -7.05
CA ARG A 287 -18.93 -0.27 -5.71
C ARG A 287 -19.95 0.48 -4.85
N LEU A 288 -21.17 0.63 -5.36
CA LEU A 288 -22.25 1.31 -4.64
C LEU A 288 -23.28 0.29 -4.13
N PRO A 289 -23.92 0.55 -2.98
CA PRO A 289 -24.90 -0.37 -2.42
C PRO A 289 -26.14 -0.44 -3.31
N ARG A 290 -26.61 -1.64 -3.63
CA ARG A 290 -27.83 -1.91 -4.43
C ARG A 290 -27.81 -1.31 -5.84
N ILE A 291 -26.65 -1.10 -6.42
CA ILE A 291 -26.51 -0.56 -7.77
C ILE A 291 -26.93 -1.58 -8.83
N ASP A 292 -26.83 -2.86 -8.53
CA ASP A 292 -27.33 -3.98 -9.30
C ASP A 292 -28.84 -3.86 -9.62
N ALA A 293 -29.66 -3.62 -8.59
CA ALA A 293 -31.09 -3.42 -8.75
C ALA A 293 -31.43 -2.14 -9.54
N ILE A 294 -30.57 -1.15 -9.55
CA ILE A 294 -30.74 0.09 -10.33
C ILE A 294 -30.40 -0.20 -11.80
N ALA A 295 -29.28 -0.88 -12.05
CA ALA A 295 -28.87 -1.27 -13.39
C ALA A 295 -29.94 -2.15 -14.05
N GLU A 296 -30.51 -3.11 -13.31
CA GLU A 296 -31.59 -3.96 -13.75
C GLU A 296 -32.85 -3.16 -14.10
N SER A 297 -33.23 -2.17 -13.26
CA SER A 297 -34.39 -1.31 -13.52
C SER A 297 -34.23 -0.42 -14.75
N LEU A 298 -33.01 -0.05 -15.10
CA LEU A 298 -32.69 0.76 -16.29
C LEU A 298 -32.43 -0.11 -17.54
N GLY A 299 -32.45 -1.44 -17.41
CA GLY A 299 -32.16 -2.35 -18.52
C GLY A 299 -30.72 -2.29 -19.02
N ILE A 300 -29.77 -1.85 -18.15
CA ILE A 300 -28.34 -1.75 -18.46
C ILE A 300 -27.69 -3.11 -18.21
N ASP A 301 -26.92 -3.58 -19.20
CA ASP A 301 -26.15 -4.82 -19.02
C ASP A 301 -25.03 -4.61 -18.01
N PHE A 302 -24.92 -5.51 -17.04
CA PHE A 302 -23.91 -5.48 -16.00
C PHE A 302 -23.45 -6.88 -15.63
N ALA A 303 -22.26 -6.99 -15.04
CA ALA A 303 -21.76 -8.21 -14.42
C ALA A 303 -21.48 -7.97 -12.93
N PRO A 304 -21.97 -8.81 -12.01
CA PRO A 304 -21.56 -8.78 -10.62
C PRO A 304 -20.05 -8.95 -10.50
N ALA A 305 -19.37 -8.07 -9.74
CA ALA A 305 -17.93 -8.10 -9.55
C ALA A 305 -17.56 -9.00 -8.37
N VAL A 306 -16.95 -10.15 -8.63
CA VAL A 306 -16.42 -11.04 -7.60
C VAL A 306 -15.02 -10.59 -7.24
N VAL A 307 -14.83 -10.10 -6.02
CA VAL A 307 -13.54 -9.57 -5.53
C VAL A 307 -12.77 -10.58 -4.66
N GLY A 308 -13.37 -11.71 -4.34
CA GLY A 308 -12.79 -12.76 -3.51
C GLY A 308 -13.79 -13.85 -3.20
N PHE A 309 -13.40 -14.75 -2.31
CA PHE A 309 -14.25 -15.83 -1.82
C PHE A 309 -14.25 -15.79 -0.27
N GLU A 310 -15.40 -16.09 0.31
CA GLU A 310 -15.54 -16.22 1.77
C GLU A 310 -16.01 -17.65 2.10
N VAL A 311 -15.45 -18.22 3.15
CA VAL A 311 -15.93 -19.51 3.67
C VAL A 311 -17.05 -19.25 4.68
N ARG A 312 -18.30 -19.61 4.32
CA ARG A 312 -19.46 -19.53 5.22
C ARG A 312 -19.99 -20.94 5.44
N ASN A 313 -20.08 -21.35 6.70
CA ASN A 313 -20.59 -22.68 7.07
C ASN A 313 -19.92 -23.83 6.30
N GLY A 314 -18.60 -23.75 6.10
CA GLY A 314 -17.83 -24.77 5.39
C GLY A 314 -18.00 -24.77 3.85
N ARG A 315 -18.74 -23.81 3.30
CA ARG A 315 -18.91 -23.63 1.85
C ARG A 315 -18.21 -22.34 1.39
N THR A 316 -17.46 -22.43 0.32
CA THR A 316 -16.84 -21.29 -0.33
C THR A 316 -17.89 -20.53 -1.13
N MET A 317 -18.11 -19.26 -0.78
CA MET A 317 -19.08 -18.37 -1.43
C MET A 317 -18.35 -17.20 -2.09
N PRO A 318 -18.71 -16.77 -3.30
CA PRO A 318 -18.13 -15.61 -3.94
C PRO A 318 -18.50 -14.34 -3.18
N LYS A 319 -17.51 -13.51 -2.88
CA LYS A 319 -17.71 -12.17 -2.33
C LYS A 319 -17.92 -11.19 -3.46
N VAL A 320 -19.15 -10.76 -3.65
CA VAL A 320 -19.52 -9.76 -4.66
C VAL A 320 -19.39 -8.36 -4.06
N ALA A 321 -18.68 -7.45 -4.75
CA ALA A 321 -18.54 -6.06 -4.35
C ALA A 321 -18.82 -5.11 -5.51
N GLY A 322 -20.10 -4.79 -5.71
CA GLY A 322 -20.56 -3.93 -6.78
C GLY A 322 -20.73 -4.64 -8.13
N ILE A 323 -20.81 -3.86 -9.18
CA ILE A 323 -21.03 -4.33 -10.55
C ILE A 323 -20.03 -3.71 -11.52
N ILE A 324 -19.85 -4.37 -12.65
CA ILE A 324 -19.10 -3.85 -13.78
C ILE A 324 -20.08 -3.51 -14.88
N VAL A 325 -19.96 -2.30 -15.41
CA VAL A 325 -20.81 -1.74 -16.45
C VAL A 325 -19.99 -1.06 -17.53
N ALA A 326 -20.58 -0.83 -18.69
CA ALA A 326 -19.97 -0.01 -19.73
C ALA A 326 -19.73 1.42 -19.23
N GLN A 327 -18.60 2.01 -19.55
CA GLN A 327 -18.25 3.39 -19.17
C GLN A 327 -19.31 4.40 -19.65
N SER A 328 -19.92 4.15 -20.79
CA SER A 328 -21.02 5.01 -21.32
C SER A 328 -22.26 5.05 -20.43
N CYS A 329 -22.48 4.04 -19.58
CA CYS A 329 -23.64 3.96 -18.69
C CYS A 329 -23.33 4.45 -17.25
N GLU A 330 -22.09 4.79 -16.96
CA GLU A 330 -21.64 5.19 -15.62
C GLU A 330 -22.43 6.41 -15.08
N ALA A 331 -22.49 7.50 -15.86
CA ALA A 331 -23.15 8.73 -15.44
C ALA A 331 -24.64 8.50 -15.14
N ALA A 332 -25.33 7.79 -16.01
CA ALA A 332 -26.76 7.47 -15.83
C ALA A 332 -27.04 6.64 -14.57
N LEU A 333 -26.12 5.71 -14.24
CA LEU A 333 -26.23 4.89 -13.03
C LEU A 333 -25.94 5.67 -11.77
N LEU A 334 -24.96 6.58 -11.79
CA LEU A 334 -24.62 7.43 -10.66
C LEU A 334 -25.76 8.39 -10.35
N ASP A 335 -26.35 9.03 -11.37
CA ASP A 335 -27.51 9.93 -11.22
C ASP A 335 -28.72 9.18 -10.65
N ALA A 336 -29.07 8.04 -11.22
CA ALA A 336 -30.18 7.23 -10.72
C ALA A 336 -29.94 6.72 -9.28
N HIS A 337 -28.69 6.40 -8.93
CA HIS A 337 -28.34 6.02 -7.57
C HIS A 337 -28.51 7.19 -6.60
N ALA A 338 -28.05 8.39 -6.97
CA ALA A 338 -28.19 9.60 -6.17
C ALA A 338 -29.67 9.94 -5.93
N GLU A 339 -30.50 9.91 -6.97
CA GLU A 339 -31.95 10.11 -6.85
C GLU A 339 -32.62 9.12 -5.90
N ARG A 340 -32.27 7.83 -6.03
CA ARG A 340 -32.84 6.78 -5.17
C ARG A 340 -32.39 6.90 -3.72
N GLN A 341 -31.16 7.35 -3.50
CA GLN A 341 -30.65 7.66 -2.18
C GLN A 341 -31.39 8.83 -1.55
N GLN A 342 -31.61 9.90 -2.31
CA GLN A 342 -32.37 11.07 -1.86
C GLN A 342 -33.82 10.70 -1.50
N GLN A 343 -34.50 9.94 -2.35
CA GLN A 343 -35.85 9.44 -2.06
C GLN A 343 -35.89 8.58 -0.78
N THR A 344 -34.84 7.79 -0.53
CA THR A 344 -34.76 6.98 0.69
C THR A 344 -34.61 7.86 1.94
N ILE A 345 -33.76 8.88 1.86
CA ILE A 345 -33.58 9.86 2.94
C ILE A 345 -34.89 10.62 3.20
N GLU A 346 -35.59 11.10 2.17
CA GLU A 346 -36.87 11.78 2.30
C GLU A 346 -37.93 10.90 2.97
N LYS A 347 -38.03 9.62 2.55
CA LYS A 347 -38.95 8.65 3.18
C LYS A 347 -38.59 8.43 4.65
N ALA A 348 -37.31 8.35 4.99
CA ALA A 348 -36.85 8.20 6.39
C ALA A 348 -37.19 9.44 7.22
N ILE A 349 -37.01 10.66 6.67
CA ILE A 349 -37.37 11.91 7.32
C ILE A 349 -38.89 11.97 7.57
N GLN A 350 -39.72 11.65 6.55
CA GLN A 350 -41.15 11.61 6.68
C GLN A 350 -41.64 10.59 7.70
N HIS A 351 -41.03 9.40 7.72
CA HIS A 351 -41.31 8.38 8.70
C HIS A 351 -41.01 8.86 10.12
N ASN A 352 -39.80 9.42 10.34
CA ASN A 352 -39.42 9.99 11.63
C ASN A 352 -40.38 11.12 12.07
N ARG A 353 -40.74 12.01 11.14
CA ARG A 353 -41.74 13.07 11.42
C ARG A 353 -43.05 12.48 11.89
N LYS A 354 -43.57 11.44 11.24
CA LYS A 354 -44.81 10.75 11.67
C LYS A 354 -44.69 10.14 13.06
N LEU A 355 -43.53 9.53 13.37
CA LEU A 355 -43.26 8.96 14.70
C LEU A 355 -43.20 10.04 15.78
N VAL A 356 -42.56 11.16 15.50
CA VAL A 356 -42.47 12.30 16.41
C VAL A 356 -43.84 12.86 16.67
N LEU A 357 -44.64 13.15 15.63
CA LEU A 357 -46.02 13.63 15.79
C LEU A 357 -46.91 12.67 16.58
N LYS A 358 -46.78 11.37 16.35
CA LYS A 358 -47.48 10.33 17.14
C LYS A 358 -47.10 10.35 18.62
N ARG A 359 -45.81 10.56 18.93
CA ARG A 359 -45.34 10.71 20.32
C ARG A 359 -45.88 11.98 20.97
N TRP A 360 -45.82 13.09 20.27
CA TRP A 360 -46.39 14.34 20.72
C TRP A 360 -47.92 14.25 20.97
N GLY A 361 -48.66 13.65 20.04
CA GLY A 361 -50.09 13.43 20.20
C GLY A 361 -50.43 12.56 21.45
N LYS A 362 -49.60 11.54 21.77
CA LYS A 362 -49.78 10.77 23.01
C LYS A 362 -49.49 11.62 24.24
N LEU A 363 -48.42 12.42 24.21
CA LEU A 363 -48.05 13.28 25.33
C LEU A 363 -49.13 14.33 25.57
N THR A 364 -49.62 15.02 24.54
CA THR A 364 -50.68 16.02 24.64
C THR A 364 -51.97 15.43 25.23
N LYS A 365 -52.37 14.23 24.75
CA LYS A 365 -53.54 13.54 25.31
C LYS A 365 -53.38 13.21 26.81
N ARG A 366 -52.18 12.81 27.21
CA ARG A 366 -51.88 12.51 28.65
C ARG A 366 -51.93 13.81 29.49
N LEU A 367 -51.38 14.90 28.99
CA LEU A 367 -51.41 16.20 29.67
C LEU A 367 -52.83 16.72 29.81
N LEU A 368 -53.64 16.66 28.76
CA LEU A 368 -55.03 17.05 28.79
C LEU A 368 -55.87 16.17 29.73
N LEU A 369 -55.58 14.86 29.77
CA LEU A 369 -56.24 13.96 30.73
C LEU A 369 -55.85 14.31 32.18
N ARG A 370 -54.57 14.57 32.41
CA ARG A 370 -54.09 15.00 33.72
C ARG A 370 -54.75 16.30 34.19
N GLN A 371 -54.80 17.28 33.30
CA GLN A 371 -55.46 18.56 33.60
C GLN A 371 -56.92 18.37 33.95
N ARG A 372 -57.68 17.54 33.22
CA ARG A 372 -59.07 17.23 33.55
C ARG A 372 -59.19 16.55 34.91
N LEU A 373 -58.30 15.61 35.23
CA LEU A 373 -58.34 14.93 36.54
C LEU A 373 -58.00 15.91 37.67
N GLU A 374 -57.08 16.84 37.46
CA GLU A 374 -56.77 17.92 38.42
C GLU A 374 -57.95 18.88 38.59
N ASP A 375 -58.64 19.20 37.51
CA ASP A 375 -59.85 20.06 37.56
C ASP A 375 -61.04 19.37 38.23
N ASP A 376 -61.25 18.04 37.99
CA ASP A 376 -62.40 17.31 38.51
C ASP A 376 -62.20 16.80 39.96
N TYR A 377 -60.96 16.48 40.35
CA TYR A 377 -60.68 15.79 41.63
C TYR A 377 -59.72 16.56 42.54
N GLY A 378 -59.24 17.75 42.12
CA GLY A 378 -58.23 18.50 42.85
C GLY A 378 -56.81 17.96 42.65
N ALA A 379 -55.77 18.78 42.91
CA ALA A 379 -54.36 18.40 42.76
C ALA A 379 -54.05 17.25 43.75
N VAL A 380 -53.55 16.13 43.24
CA VAL A 380 -53.09 14.99 44.01
C VAL A 380 -51.61 15.22 44.42
#